data_05dfbbcf8ce7ce82b2a26da45b673b1f
#
_entry.id   05dfbbcf8ce7ce82b2a26da45b673b1f
#
_cell.length_a   1.000
_cell.length_b   1.000
_cell.length_c   1.000
_cell.angle_alpha   90.00
_cell.angle_beta   90.00
_cell.angle_gamma   90.00
#
_symmetry.space_group_name_H-M   'P 1'
#
loop_
_entity.id
_entity.type
_entity.pdbx_description
1 polymer ?
#
loop_
_entity_poly.entity_id
_entity_poly.type
_entity_poly.pdbx_seq_one_letter_code
_entity_poly.pdbx_strand_id
1 'polypeptide(L)'
;MRIAATVLFTVLASPLLAQQASVAGTDGTNVLGSIPCAPLASAALSNCPAELLRKENDGATLRVMMPGGKTRSLYFEGGELTSADTTDRIRGNKQGDTYFVFVGEGERFEIPARALQ
;
A
#
# COMPACT_ATOMS: atom_id res chain seq x y z
N MET A 1 -27.14 36.61 -32.96
CA MET A 1 -26.88 36.36 -32.54
C MET A 1 -26.26 35.55 -31.96
N ARG A 2 -25.95 35.21 -31.73
CA ARG A 2 -25.47 34.64 -31.12
C ARG A 2 -24.76 33.90 -30.57
N ILE A 3 -24.32 33.40 -30.10
CA ILE A 3 -23.75 32.78 -29.60
C ILE A 3 -23.12 32.08 -29.06
N ALA A 4 -22.68 31.66 -28.73
CA ALA A 4 -22.21 31.02 -28.22
C ALA A 4 -21.54 30.38 -27.62
N ALA A 5 -21.17 29.94 -27.29
CA ALA A 5 -20.63 29.33 -26.63
C ALA A 5 -20.00 28.65 -26.10
N THR A 6 -19.59 28.14 -25.79
CA THR A 6 -19.03 27.53 -25.16
C THR A 6 -18.39 26.77 -24.54
N VAL A 7 -17.95 26.26 -24.19
CA VAL A 7 -17.36 25.54 -23.55
C VAL A 7 -16.71 24.90 -22.94
N LEU A 8 -16.24 24.42 -22.63
CA LEU A 8 -15.65 23.77 -22.00
C LEU A 8 -15.05 23.07 -21.38
N PHE A 9 -14.67 22.44 -21.11
CA PHE A 9 -14.10 21.76 -20.45
C PHE A 9 -13.47 21.05 -19.83
N THR A 10 -13.06 20.51 -19.34
CA THR A 10 -12.66 19.89 -18.77
C THR A 10 -11.97 19.14 -18.32
N VAL A 11 -11.35 18.65 -17.92
CA VAL A 11 -10.73 17.87 -17.47
C VAL A 11 -10.16 17.35 -16.79
N LEU A 12 -9.72 16.91 -16.45
CA LEU A 12 -9.26 16.38 -15.72
C LEU A 12 -8.49 15.58 -15.41
N ALA A 13 -7.86 15.16 -15.00
CA ALA A 13 -7.07 14.54 -14.78
C ALA A 13 -6.59 13.73 -14.07
N SER A 14 -6.30 13.22 -13.74
CA SER A 14 -6.08 12.36 -13.04
C SER A 14 -4.99 11.68 -12.98
N PRO A 15 -4.33 11.69 -12.54
CA PRO A 15 -3.26 11.18 -12.48
C PRO A 15 -2.97 9.94 -12.10
N LEU A 16 -2.60 9.40 -12.23
CA LEU A 16 -2.23 8.41 -11.93
C LEU A 16 -2.48 7.60 -11.05
N LEU A 17 -2.95 7.39 -10.68
CA LEU A 17 -3.32 6.50 -9.96
C LEU A 17 -2.67 5.24 -10.06
N ALA A 18 -1.80 4.89 -10.88
CA ALA A 18 -1.18 3.62 -11.00
C ALA A 18 -0.41 3.21 -9.77
N GLN A 19 0.06 4.19 -9.03
CA GLN A 19 0.82 3.88 -7.85
C GLN A 19 0.03 4.09 -6.60
N GLN A 20 -1.23 4.29 -6.71
CA GLN A 20 -2.00 4.64 -5.56
C GLN A 20 -2.39 3.39 -4.80
N ALA A 21 -2.14 3.38 -3.51
CA ALA A 21 -2.51 2.26 -2.67
C ALA A 21 -4.01 2.21 -2.49
N SER A 22 -4.55 1.02 -2.44
CA SER A 22 -5.97 0.87 -2.32
C SER A 22 -6.36 -0.24 -1.36
N VAL A 23 -5.55 -0.50 -0.37
CA VAL A 23 -5.91 -1.47 0.66
C VAL A 23 -6.93 -0.79 1.53
N ALA A 24 -8.13 -1.26 1.49
CA ALA A 24 -9.19 -0.60 2.20
C ALA A 24 -9.87 -1.58 3.13
N GLY A 25 -9.53 -1.64 4.32
CA GLY A 25 -10.15 -2.54 5.24
C GLY A 25 -11.25 -1.84 5.97
N THR A 26 -12.44 -2.06 5.59
CA THR A 26 -13.49 -1.32 6.20
C THR A 26 -14.26 -2.09 7.22
N ASP A 27 -14.42 -3.36 7.07
CA ASP A 27 -15.29 -4.08 7.96
C ASP A 27 -14.55 -5.11 8.80
N GLY A 28 -13.26 -5.03 8.84
CA GLY A 28 -12.49 -5.92 9.68
C GLY A 28 -12.26 -7.29 9.10
N THR A 29 -12.70 -7.53 7.90
CA THR A 29 -12.47 -8.82 7.27
C THR A 29 -11.35 -8.70 6.25
N ASN A 30 -11.19 -9.70 5.44
CA ASN A 30 -10.17 -9.69 4.42
C ASN A 30 -10.49 -8.65 3.37
N VAL A 31 -9.50 -7.85 3.06
CA VAL A 31 -9.64 -6.82 2.05
C VAL A 31 -8.52 -6.97 1.05
N LEU A 32 -8.90 -7.01 -0.20
CA LEU A 32 -7.92 -7.08 -1.27
C LEU A 32 -7.79 -5.73 -1.93
N GLY A 33 -6.58 -5.36 -2.24
CA GLY A 33 -6.29 -4.13 -2.92
C GLY A 33 -4.91 -4.22 -3.50
N SER A 34 -4.24 -3.09 -3.59
CA SER A 34 -2.87 -3.09 -4.04
C SER A 34 -2.11 -1.97 -3.33
N ILE A 35 -0.82 -2.14 -3.22
CA ILE A 35 0.03 -1.12 -2.66
C ILE A 35 1.29 -1.03 -3.50
N PRO A 36 1.96 0.11 -3.48
CA PRO A 36 3.27 0.20 -4.13
C PRO A 36 4.28 -0.68 -3.40
N CYS A 37 5.01 -1.46 -4.16
CA CYS A 37 6.08 -2.26 -3.58
C CYS A 37 7.19 -2.45 -4.59
N ALA A 38 8.38 -2.75 -4.09
CA ALA A 38 9.53 -3.05 -4.93
C ALA A 38 10.29 -4.20 -4.30
N PRO A 39 10.73 -5.16 -5.11
CA PRO A 39 11.47 -6.31 -4.58
C PRO A 39 12.94 -6.00 -4.32
N LEU A 40 13.43 -4.91 -4.90
CA LEU A 40 14.82 -4.51 -4.75
C LEU A 40 14.88 -3.01 -4.52
N ALA A 41 15.89 -2.57 -3.79
CA ALA A 41 16.03 -1.15 -3.49
C ALA A 41 16.13 -0.30 -4.76
N SER A 42 16.74 -0.84 -5.80
CA SER A 42 16.92 -0.08 -7.02
C SER A 42 15.77 -0.23 -8.01
N ALA A 43 14.79 -1.04 -7.68
CA ALA A 43 13.68 -1.25 -8.59
C ALA A 43 12.64 -0.16 -8.39
N ALA A 44 11.92 0.14 -9.46
CA ALA A 44 10.81 1.07 -9.37
C ALA A 44 9.67 0.40 -8.63
N LEU A 45 8.83 1.21 -8.01
CA LEU A 45 7.65 0.70 -7.35
C LEU A 45 6.65 0.19 -8.36
N SER A 46 6.01 -0.90 -8.04
CA SER A 46 4.95 -1.48 -8.85
C SER A 46 3.69 -1.55 -8.01
N ASN A 47 2.56 -1.78 -8.67
CA ASN A 47 1.34 -2.08 -7.93
C ASN A 47 1.35 -3.54 -7.57
N CYS A 48 1.38 -3.81 -6.30
CA CYS A 48 1.47 -5.18 -5.80
C CYS A 48 0.16 -5.54 -5.14
N PRO A 49 -0.49 -6.60 -5.58
CA PRO A 49 -1.72 -7.02 -4.91
C PRO A 49 -1.46 -7.26 -3.43
N ALA A 50 -2.39 -6.84 -2.61
CA ALA A 50 -2.21 -6.95 -1.18
C ALA A 50 -3.54 -7.33 -0.53
N GLU A 51 -3.44 -8.13 0.50
CA GLU A 51 -4.58 -8.57 1.26
C GLU A 51 -4.35 -8.22 2.72
N LEU A 52 -5.33 -7.53 3.31
CA LEU A 52 -5.24 -7.15 4.70
C LEU A 52 -6.19 -8.00 5.51
N LEU A 53 -5.64 -8.67 6.51
CA LEU A 53 -6.42 -9.50 7.41
C LEU A 53 -6.35 -8.85 8.78
N ARG A 54 -7.48 -8.38 9.26
CA ARG A 54 -7.52 -7.77 10.57
C ARG A 54 -7.71 -8.83 11.62
N LYS A 55 -7.08 -8.63 12.74
CA LYS A 55 -7.13 -9.54 13.87
C LYS A 55 -7.58 -8.80 15.09
N GLU A 56 -7.86 -9.53 16.14
CA GLU A 56 -8.25 -8.93 17.39
C GLU A 56 -7.09 -8.14 17.98
N ASN A 57 -7.41 -7.25 18.88
CA ASN A 57 -6.40 -6.47 19.61
C ASN A 57 -5.59 -5.57 18.70
N ASP A 58 -6.27 -4.99 17.70
CA ASP A 58 -5.61 -4.05 16.78
C ASP A 58 -4.49 -4.67 15.98
N GLY A 59 -4.49 -5.98 15.86
CA GLY A 59 -3.51 -6.64 15.02
C GLY A 59 -3.95 -6.68 13.57
N ALA A 60 -3.00 -6.78 12.68
CA ALA A 60 -3.30 -6.93 11.27
C ALA A 60 -2.13 -7.62 10.58
N THR A 61 -2.45 -8.42 9.59
CA THR A 61 -1.45 -9.01 8.72
C THR A 61 -1.69 -8.52 7.31
N LEU A 62 -0.66 -7.98 6.72
CA LEU A 62 -0.73 -7.55 5.34
C LEU A 62 0.10 -8.51 4.50
N ARG A 63 -0.55 -9.16 3.56
CA ARG A 63 0.14 -10.06 2.64
C ARG A 63 0.24 -9.37 1.29
N VAL A 64 1.46 -9.27 0.80
CA VAL A 64 1.73 -8.58 -0.44
C VAL A 64 2.30 -9.55 -1.44
N MET A 65 1.69 -9.58 -2.62
CA MET A 65 2.19 -10.41 -3.70
C MET A 65 3.14 -9.59 -4.53
N MET A 66 4.40 -9.91 -4.45
CA MET A 66 5.43 -9.13 -5.09
C MET A 66 5.67 -9.60 -6.51
N PRO A 67 6.26 -8.75 -7.33
CA PRO A 67 6.66 -9.19 -8.67
C PRO A 67 7.53 -10.43 -8.57
N GLY A 68 7.31 -11.36 -9.48
CA GLY A 68 8.07 -12.59 -9.46
C GLY A 68 7.41 -13.72 -8.70
N GLY A 69 6.24 -13.46 -8.12
CA GLY A 69 5.49 -14.51 -7.47
C GLY A 69 5.78 -14.71 -6.00
N LYS A 70 6.62 -13.87 -5.43
CA LYS A 70 6.95 -13.97 -4.01
C LYS A 70 5.86 -13.30 -3.18
N THR A 71 5.53 -13.89 -2.05
CA THR A 71 4.58 -13.30 -1.12
C THR A 71 5.31 -12.91 0.15
N ARG A 72 5.04 -11.71 0.62
CA ARG A 72 5.62 -11.19 1.85
C ARG A 72 4.50 -10.87 2.82
N SER A 73 4.62 -11.39 4.04
CA SER A 73 3.65 -11.09 5.09
C SER A 73 4.27 -10.13 6.10
N LEU A 74 3.53 -9.08 6.39
CA LEU A 74 3.97 -8.06 7.34
C LEU A 74 2.95 -8.04 8.47
N TYR A 75 3.44 -8.04 9.71
CA TYR A 75 2.57 -8.13 10.88
C TYR A 75 2.60 -6.80 11.63
N PHE A 76 1.41 -6.30 11.94
CA PHE A 76 1.25 -5.01 12.58
C PHE A 76 0.43 -5.15 13.85
N GLU A 77 0.70 -4.29 14.81
CA GLU A 77 -0.12 -4.15 16.02
C GLU A 77 -0.25 -2.67 16.32
N GLY A 78 -1.50 -2.21 16.47
CA GLY A 78 -1.74 -0.82 16.75
C GLY A 78 -1.25 0.11 15.66
N GLY A 79 -1.19 -0.37 14.43
CA GLY A 79 -0.70 0.44 13.32
C GLY A 79 0.79 0.45 13.17
N GLU A 80 1.50 -0.33 13.97
CA GLU A 80 2.96 -0.36 13.94
C GLU A 80 3.46 -1.71 13.46
N LEU A 81 4.48 -1.71 12.65
CA LEU A 81 5.10 -2.94 12.16
C LEU A 81 5.81 -3.64 13.30
N THR A 82 5.47 -4.90 13.54
CA THR A 82 6.13 -5.66 14.61
C THR A 82 7.03 -6.75 14.09
N SER A 83 6.68 -7.37 12.98
CA SER A 83 7.51 -8.43 12.43
C SER A 83 7.12 -8.70 10.99
N ALA A 84 7.81 -9.62 10.37
CA ALA A 84 7.50 -10.06 9.02
C ALA A 84 7.86 -11.53 8.91
N ASP A 85 7.49 -12.14 7.80
CA ASP A 85 7.74 -13.58 7.61
C ASP A 85 9.17 -13.82 7.11
N THR A 86 10.11 -13.19 7.75
CA THR A 86 11.51 -13.32 7.37
C THR A 86 12.36 -13.06 8.61
N THR A 87 13.59 -13.53 8.58
CA THR A 87 14.56 -13.22 9.62
C THR A 87 15.40 -11.99 9.23
N ASP A 88 15.17 -11.44 8.04
CA ASP A 88 15.88 -10.22 7.65
C ASP A 88 15.45 -9.07 8.52
N ARG A 89 16.27 -8.04 8.56
CA ARG A 89 15.95 -6.85 9.31
C ARG A 89 14.76 -6.14 8.67
N ILE A 90 13.87 -5.63 9.51
CA ILE A 90 12.73 -4.87 9.04
C ILE A 90 12.76 -3.50 9.69
N ARG A 91 12.22 -2.53 8.97
CA ARG A 91 12.10 -1.17 9.48
C ARG A 91 10.78 -0.61 9.01
N GLY A 92 10.09 0.08 9.90
CA GLY A 92 8.84 0.74 9.57
C GLY A 92 8.92 2.19 10.00
N ASN A 93 8.30 3.07 9.20
CA ASN A 93 8.35 4.49 9.45
C ASN A 93 7.14 5.16 8.84
N LYS A 94 6.40 5.88 9.66
CA LYS A 94 5.22 6.59 9.19
C LYS A 94 5.58 8.02 8.85
N GLN A 95 5.20 8.47 7.67
CA GLN A 95 5.38 9.85 7.27
C GLN A 95 4.07 10.30 6.63
N GLY A 96 3.43 11.26 7.27
CA GLY A 96 2.13 11.70 6.79
C GLY A 96 1.13 10.56 6.80
N ASP A 97 0.53 10.30 5.67
CA ASP A 97 -0.49 9.26 5.55
C ASP A 97 0.07 7.94 5.07
N THR A 98 1.37 7.82 4.97
CA THR A 98 1.99 6.64 4.41
C THR A 98 2.91 5.99 5.42
N TYR A 99 2.80 4.68 5.54
CA TYR A 99 3.69 3.90 6.35
C TYR A 99 4.67 3.21 5.42
N PHE A 100 5.94 3.53 5.59
CA PHE A 100 7.01 2.97 4.76
C PHE A 100 7.61 1.77 5.46
N VAL A 101 7.73 0.67 4.73
CA VAL A 101 8.33 -0.55 5.28
C VAL A 101 9.50 -0.96 4.40
N PHE A 102 10.58 -1.32 5.06
CA PHE A 102 11.78 -1.82 4.38
C PHE A 102 12.11 -3.18 4.96
N VAL A 103 12.31 -4.15 4.10
CA VAL A 103 12.64 -5.51 4.53
C VAL A 103 13.97 -5.88 3.90
N GLY A 104 14.92 -6.25 4.74
CA GLY A 104 16.25 -6.55 4.28
C GLY A 104 16.89 -5.33 3.66
N GLU A 105 17.60 -5.54 2.57
CA GLU A 105 18.29 -4.44 1.93
C GLU A 105 17.61 -3.98 0.66
N GLY A 106 16.45 -4.53 0.34
CA GLY A 106 15.90 -4.20 -0.94
C GLY A 106 14.40 -4.00 -0.98
N GLU A 107 13.66 -4.80 -0.27
CA GLU A 107 12.21 -4.74 -0.40
C GLU A 107 11.65 -3.49 0.22
N ARG A 108 10.76 -2.84 -0.49
CA ARG A 108 10.13 -1.61 -0.02
C ARG A 108 8.63 -1.69 -0.23
N PHE A 109 7.88 -1.15 0.73
CA PHE A 109 6.42 -1.14 0.68
C PHE A 109 5.92 0.21 1.14
N GLU A 110 4.90 0.73 0.47
CA GLU A 110 4.26 1.96 0.88
C GLU A 110 2.81 1.66 1.15
N ILE A 111 2.41 1.80 2.39
CA ILE A 111 1.11 1.36 2.85
C ILE A 111 0.34 2.56 3.38
N PRO A 112 -0.93 2.72 2.99
CA PRO A 112 -1.70 3.81 3.57
C PRO A 112 -1.85 3.57 5.07
N ALA A 113 -1.40 4.53 5.85
CA ALA A 113 -1.35 4.35 7.30
C ALA A 113 -2.72 4.05 7.88
N ARG A 114 -3.75 4.66 7.33
CA ARG A 114 -5.10 4.46 7.87
C ARG A 114 -5.58 3.03 7.69
N ALA A 115 -5.02 2.29 6.75
CA ALA A 115 -5.43 0.91 6.56
C ALA A 115 -4.93 0.02 7.69
N LEU A 116 -3.95 0.48 8.44
CA LEU A 116 -3.34 -0.30 9.49
C LEU A 116 -3.95 -0.04 10.85
N GLN A 117 -4.90 0.87 10.94
CA GLN A 117 -5.50 1.24 12.23
C GLN A 117 -6.78 0.50 12.51
#